data_4f89112994a99e810bc9303a2f75d849
#
_entry.id   4f89112994a99e810bc9303a2f75d849
#
_cell.length_a   1.000
_cell.length_b   1.000
_cell.length_c   1.000
_cell.angle_alpha   90.00
_cell.angle_beta   90.00
_cell.angle_gamma   90.00
#
_symmetry.space_group_name_H-M   'P 1'
#
loop_
_entity.id
_entity.type
_entity.pdbx_description
1 polymer ?
#
loop_
_entity_poly.entity_id
_entity_poly.type
_entity_poly.pdbx_seq_one_letter_code
_entity_poly.pdbx_strand_id
1 'polypeptide(L)'
;MDAKSERSLKRPSWDQYFLTITRQVAERSTCLRAKVGAVIVRDRSILATGYNGSPAGLPHCTEVGCLIYESKNPDGEIELNCFRTIHAEINAITQAARNGAAIRDADIYVTHTPCIHCLKVLINTGIRTIYYGQPYKLATVTDLLRYSRVRIVQVPPEGAPP
;
A
#
# COMPACT_ATOMS: atom_id res chain seq x y z
N MET A 1 -46.16 -16.65 5.07
CA MET A 1 -45.46 -16.78 3.79
C MET A 1 -44.15 -16.01 3.91
N ASP A 2 -43.07 -16.73 4.18
CA ASP A 2 -41.77 -16.14 4.54
C ASP A 2 -41.05 -15.69 3.29
N ALA A 3 -40.91 -14.39 3.12
CA ALA A 3 -39.95 -13.82 2.19
C ALA A 3 -38.55 -14.03 2.78
N LYS A 4 -37.95 -15.20 2.53
CA LYS A 4 -36.53 -15.40 2.73
C LYS A 4 -35.80 -14.40 1.81
N SER A 5 -35.27 -13.33 2.44
CA SER A 5 -34.30 -12.45 1.86
C SER A 5 -33.18 -13.31 1.26
N GLU A 6 -33.17 -13.49 -0.05
CA GLU A 6 -32.03 -14.00 -0.79
C GLU A 6 -30.92 -12.93 -0.67
N ARG A 7 -30.21 -12.95 0.43
CA ARG A 7 -28.89 -12.36 0.48
C ARG A 7 -28.04 -13.12 -0.53
N SER A 8 -27.93 -12.57 -1.73
CA SER A 8 -26.96 -13.03 -2.70
C SER A 8 -25.58 -13.01 -2.02
N LEU A 9 -25.08 -14.17 -1.66
CA LEU A 9 -23.73 -14.38 -1.14
C LEU A 9 -22.72 -14.23 -2.29
N LYS A 10 -22.69 -13.03 -2.89
CA LYS A 10 -21.74 -12.71 -3.94
C LYS A 10 -20.34 -12.65 -3.32
N ARG A 11 -19.51 -13.62 -3.62
CA ARG A 11 -18.11 -13.61 -3.18
C ARG A 11 -17.43 -12.38 -3.75
N PRO A 12 -16.61 -11.65 -2.94
CA PRO A 12 -15.79 -10.57 -3.47
C PRO A 12 -14.79 -11.09 -4.50
N SER A 13 -14.41 -10.27 -5.45
CA SER A 13 -13.29 -10.57 -6.32
C SER A 13 -12.00 -10.70 -5.51
N TRP A 14 -10.97 -11.34 -6.07
CA TRP A 14 -9.68 -11.45 -5.39
C TRP A 14 -9.07 -10.09 -5.09
N ASP A 15 -9.23 -9.12 -5.99
CA ASP A 15 -8.72 -7.76 -5.78
C ASP A 15 -9.44 -7.06 -4.64
N GLN A 16 -10.77 -7.18 -4.55
CA GLN A 16 -11.56 -6.68 -3.42
C GLN A 16 -11.16 -7.35 -2.10
N TYR A 17 -10.99 -8.66 -2.13
CA TYR A 17 -10.59 -9.44 -0.95
C TYR A 17 -9.23 -8.98 -0.41
N PHE A 18 -8.21 -8.90 -1.26
CA PHE A 18 -6.87 -8.47 -0.83
C PHE A 18 -6.83 -6.99 -0.44
N LEU A 19 -7.56 -6.12 -1.14
CA LEU A 19 -7.62 -4.71 -0.75
C LEU A 19 -8.32 -4.53 0.61
N THR A 20 -9.33 -5.34 0.92
CA THR A 20 -9.98 -5.34 2.23
C THR A 20 -9.01 -5.75 3.33
N ILE A 21 -8.23 -6.81 3.12
CA ILE A 21 -7.15 -7.20 4.04
C ILE A 21 -6.14 -6.07 4.20
N THR A 22 -5.75 -5.43 3.10
CA THR A 22 -4.80 -4.31 3.11
C THR A 22 -5.29 -3.14 3.96
N ARG A 23 -6.60 -2.83 3.92
CA ARG A 23 -7.22 -1.83 4.80
C ARG A 23 -7.14 -2.24 6.26
N GLN A 24 -7.37 -3.51 6.59
CA GLN A 24 -7.22 -4.02 7.96
C GLN A 24 -5.76 -3.95 8.44
N VAL A 25 -4.80 -4.24 7.58
CA VAL A 25 -3.38 -4.06 7.89
C VAL A 25 -3.07 -2.59 8.20
N ALA A 26 -3.66 -1.65 7.46
CA ALA A 26 -3.48 -0.21 7.69
C ALA A 26 -3.95 0.25 9.08
N GLU A 27 -4.92 -0.44 9.71
CA GLU A 27 -5.39 -0.10 11.06
C GLU A 27 -4.31 -0.25 12.14
N ARG A 28 -3.24 -0.99 11.86
CA ARG A 28 -2.07 -1.11 12.74
C ARG A 28 -1.09 0.07 12.62
N SER A 29 -1.33 1.00 11.71
CA SER A 29 -0.48 2.18 11.54
C SER A 29 -0.35 2.98 12.82
N THR A 30 0.86 3.42 13.11
CA THR A 30 1.20 4.32 14.22
C THR A 30 1.47 5.76 13.75
N CYS A 31 1.14 6.06 12.52
CA CYS A 31 1.26 7.39 11.93
C CYS A 31 0.04 8.26 12.29
N LEU A 32 0.28 9.48 12.75
CA LEU A 32 -0.78 10.44 13.08
C LEU A 32 -1.38 11.15 11.86
N ARG A 33 -0.73 11.03 10.68
CA ARG A 33 -1.10 11.78 9.48
C ARG A 33 -1.94 10.98 8.50
N ALA A 34 -1.64 9.70 8.33
CA ALA A 34 -2.37 8.80 7.44
C ALA A 34 -2.17 7.35 7.85
N LYS A 35 -3.19 6.53 7.68
CA LYS A 35 -3.10 5.08 7.83
C LYS A 35 -2.92 4.45 6.46
N VAL A 36 -1.78 3.84 6.24
CA VAL A 36 -1.44 3.17 4.98
C VAL A 36 -1.08 1.72 5.26
N GLY A 37 -1.59 0.82 4.43
CA GLY A 37 -1.30 -0.61 4.47
C GLY A 37 -0.82 -1.11 3.12
N ALA A 38 -0.05 -2.19 3.16
CA ALA A 38 0.45 -2.91 1.99
C ALA A 38 0.41 -4.42 2.25
N VAL A 39 0.03 -5.20 1.24
CA VAL A 39 0.01 -6.68 1.28
C VAL A 39 0.61 -7.21 -0.01
N ILE A 40 1.66 -8.00 0.10
CA ILE A 40 2.33 -8.65 -1.03
C ILE A 40 1.73 -10.05 -1.21
N VAL A 41 1.30 -10.35 -2.43
CA VAL A 41 0.55 -11.57 -2.77
C VAL A 41 1.17 -12.24 -3.99
N ARG A 42 1.29 -13.56 -3.97
CA ARG A 42 1.60 -14.36 -5.15
C ARG A 42 0.74 -15.64 -5.11
N ASP A 43 0.16 -16.00 -6.24
CA ASP A 43 -0.69 -17.19 -6.39
C ASP A 43 -1.80 -17.26 -5.33
N ARG A 44 -2.44 -16.11 -5.04
CA ARG A 44 -3.48 -15.93 -4.02
C ARG A 44 -3.03 -16.19 -2.59
N SER A 45 -1.73 -16.26 -2.34
CA SER A 45 -1.14 -16.42 -1.00
C SER A 45 -0.47 -15.13 -0.57
N ILE A 46 -0.72 -14.69 0.66
CA ILE A 46 -0.06 -13.54 1.25
C ILE A 46 1.36 -13.94 1.63
N LEU A 47 2.34 -13.20 1.11
CA LEU A 47 3.77 -13.40 1.38
C LEU A 47 4.27 -12.49 2.50
N ALA A 48 3.78 -11.25 2.55
CA ALA A 48 4.17 -10.27 3.54
C ALA A 48 3.10 -9.17 3.66
N THR A 49 3.10 -8.49 4.79
CA THR A 49 2.27 -7.33 5.07
C THR A 49 3.13 -6.17 5.58
N GLY A 50 2.63 -4.96 5.46
CA GLY A 50 3.27 -3.77 6.01
C GLY A 50 2.26 -2.67 6.26
N TYR A 51 2.50 -1.89 7.29
CA TYR A 51 1.79 -0.65 7.56
C TYR A 51 2.79 0.46 7.85
N ASN A 52 2.41 1.71 7.66
CA ASN A 52 3.31 2.82 7.90
C ASN A 52 3.47 3.07 9.40
N GLY A 53 4.72 3.21 9.84
CA GLY A 53 5.05 3.40 11.24
C GLY A 53 6.55 3.52 11.49
N SER A 54 6.93 3.75 12.72
CA SER A 54 8.34 3.84 13.12
C SER A 54 9.07 2.51 12.93
N PRO A 55 10.40 2.53 12.73
CA PRO A 55 11.20 1.32 12.76
C PRO A 55 10.98 0.53 14.04
N ALA A 56 11.11 -0.80 13.95
CA ALA A 56 10.95 -1.69 15.10
C ALA A 56 11.90 -1.30 16.24
N GLY A 57 11.36 -1.19 17.45
CA GLY A 57 12.12 -0.82 18.65
C GLY A 57 12.30 0.69 18.86
N LEU A 58 11.87 1.54 17.93
CA LEU A 58 11.87 2.99 18.11
C LEU A 58 10.48 3.50 18.52
N PRO A 59 10.40 4.65 19.25
CA PRO A 59 9.14 5.21 19.66
C PRO A 59 8.28 5.62 18.44
N HIS A 60 6.98 5.43 18.58
CA HIS A 60 6.02 5.73 17.52
C HIS A 60 5.59 7.20 17.51
N CYS A 61 5.11 7.68 16.37
CA CYS A 61 4.54 9.04 16.28
C CYS A 61 3.37 9.25 17.24
N THR A 62 2.60 8.21 17.54
CA THR A 62 1.53 8.23 18.55
C THR A 62 2.02 8.46 19.98
N GLU A 63 3.29 8.21 20.27
CA GLU A 63 3.89 8.34 21.59
C GLU A 63 4.69 9.65 21.74
N VAL A 64 5.48 10.00 20.71
CA VAL A 64 6.44 11.11 20.78
C VAL A 64 6.23 12.18 19.71
N GLY A 65 5.16 12.11 18.95
CA GLY A 65 4.86 13.03 17.86
C GLY A 65 5.62 12.73 16.55
N CYS A 66 5.28 13.48 15.51
CA CYS A 66 5.94 13.39 14.21
C CYS A 66 7.28 14.14 14.20
N LEU A 67 8.26 13.60 13.51
CA LEU A 67 9.54 14.29 13.22
C LEU A 67 9.43 14.90 11.81
N ILE A 68 8.79 16.08 11.74
CA ILE A 68 8.47 16.74 10.46
C ILE A 68 9.70 17.43 9.87
N TYR A 69 9.85 17.30 8.55
CA TYR A 69 10.76 18.10 7.75
C TYR A 69 10.07 18.59 6.49
N GLU A 70 10.55 19.70 5.97
CA GLU A 70 10.09 20.31 4.74
C GLU A 70 10.95 19.85 3.57
N SER A 71 10.32 19.53 2.45
CA SER A 71 10.98 19.32 1.16
C SER A 71 10.23 20.09 0.08
N LYS A 72 10.91 20.40 -1.01
CA LYS A 72 10.25 20.96 -2.21
C LYS A 72 10.05 19.88 -3.22
N ASN A 73 8.84 19.80 -3.77
CA ASN A 73 8.57 18.97 -4.93
C ASN A 73 9.15 19.60 -6.22
N PRO A 74 9.16 18.90 -7.36
CA PRO A 74 9.63 19.44 -8.63
C PRO A 74 8.93 20.72 -9.09
N ASP A 75 7.69 20.94 -8.65
CA ASP A 75 6.89 22.13 -8.97
C ASP A 75 7.20 23.32 -8.04
N GLY A 76 8.10 23.12 -7.05
CA GLY A 76 8.53 24.12 -6.10
C GLY A 76 7.62 24.27 -4.88
N GLU A 77 6.58 23.44 -4.74
CA GLU A 77 5.69 23.47 -3.59
C GLU A 77 6.34 22.78 -2.37
N ILE A 78 6.07 23.33 -1.19
CA ILE A 78 6.58 22.78 0.07
C ILE A 78 5.73 21.57 0.46
N GLU A 79 6.40 20.46 0.69
CA GLU A 79 5.81 19.22 1.21
C GLU A 79 6.32 18.94 2.62
N LEU A 80 5.39 18.63 3.53
CA LEU A 80 5.72 18.20 4.87
C LEU A 80 5.82 16.67 4.91
N ASN A 81 6.96 16.16 5.33
CA ASN A 81 7.21 14.73 5.45
C ASN A 81 7.62 14.38 6.89
N CYS A 82 7.63 13.12 7.24
CA CYS A 82 8.05 12.65 8.56
C CYS A 82 9.23 11.69 8.43
N PHE A 83 10.36 12.01 9.05
CA PHE A 83 11.54 11.15 9.07
C PHE A 83 11.34 9.88 9.90
N ARG A 84 10.40 9.89 10.84
CA ARG A 84 10.18 8.76 11.75
C ARG A 84 9.48 7.58 11.07
N THR A 85 8.63 7.85 10.09
CA THR A 85 7.75 6.86 9.50
C THR A 85 8.39 6.16 8.30
N ILE A 86 8.48 4.83 8.36
CA ILE A 86 8.70 3.99 7.19
C ILE A 86 7.36 3.78 6.50
N HIS A 87 7.32 3.84 5.18
CA HIS A 87 6.11 3.61 4.40
C HIS A 87 5.70 2.14 4.41
N ALA A 88 4.40 1.89 4.25
CA ALA A 88 3.81 0.56 4.33
C ALA A 88 4.44 -0.43 3.33
N GLU A 89 4.70 0.03 2.11
CA GLU A 89 5.30 -0.77 1.04
C GLU A 89 6.70 -1.24 1.42
N ILE A 90 7.51 -0.33 1.98
CA ILE A 90 8.88 -0.65 2.43
C ILE A 90 8.84 -1.62 3.61
N ASN A 91 7.90 -1.44 4.55
CA ASN A 91 7.70 -2.37 5.65
C ASN A 91 7.28 -3.77 5.17
N ALA A 92 6.42 -3.87 4.15
CA ALA A 92 6.06 -5.16 3.56
C ALA A 92 7.26 -5.85 2.90
N ILE A 93 8.08 -5.11 2.14
CA ILE A 93 9.32 -5.62 1.55
C ILE A 93 10.31 -6.06 2.63
N THR A 94 10.47 -5.28 3.67
CA THR A 94 11.36 -5.59 4.80
C THR A 94 10.90 -6.84 5.56
N GLN A 95 9.59 -6.99 5.76
CA GLN A 95 9.04 -8.20 6.37
C GLN A 95 9.30 -9.43 5.49
N ALA A 96 9.10 -9.33 4.18
CA ALA A 96 9.43 -10.40 3.25
C ALA A 96 10.91 -10.80 3.34
N ALA A 97 11.81 -9.81 3.35
CA ALA A 97 13.25 -10.04 3.46
C ALA A 97 13.63 -10.73 4.77
N ARG A 98 13.06 -10.30 5.90
CA ARG A 98 13.30 -10.92 7.21
C ARG A 98 12.84 -12.38 7.28
N ASN A 99 11.75 -12.70 6.59
CA ASN A 99 11.16 -14.03 6.57
C ASN A 99 11.70 -14.93 5.45
N GLY A 100 12.63 -14.43 4.63
CA GLY A 100 13.17 -15.18 3.49
C GLY A 100 12.16 -15.41 2.37
N ALA A 101 11.09 -14.61 2.30
CA ALA A 101 10.06 -14.73 1.28
C ALA A 101 10.49 -14.02 -0.01
N ALA A 102 10.65 -14.78 -1.10
CA ALA A 102 10.92 -14.21 -2.41
C ALA A 102 9.67 -13.52 -2.98
N ILE A 103 9.78 -12.24 -3.30
CA ILE A 103 8.66 -11.41 -3.78
C ILE A 103 8.72 -11.07 -5.27
N ARG A 104 9.72 -11.57 -6.00
CA ARG A 104 9.78 -11.42 -7.46
C ARG A 104 8.52 -12.00 -8.09
N ASP A 105 7.98 -11.31 -9.09
CA ASP A 105 6.75 -11.67 -9.82
C ASP A 105 5.48 -11.71 -8.94
N ALA A 106 5.54 -11.22 -7.70
CA ALA A 106 4.38 -11.03 -6.86
C ALA A 106 3.61 -9.76 -7.24
N ASP A 107 2.38 -9.66 -6.77
CA ASP A 107 1.55 -8.46 -6.82
C ASP A 107 1.56 -7.79 -5.44
N ILE A 108 1.36 -6.47 -5.39
CA ILE A 108 1.20 -5.75 -4.13
C ILE A 108 -0.13 -4.99 -4.13
N TYR A 109 -0.87 -5.11 -3.05
CA TYR A 109 -2.08 -4.33 -2.77
C TYR A 109 -1.73 -3.23 -1.77
N VAL A 110 -2.09 -1.99 -2.08
CA VAL A 110 -1.82 -0.82 -1.23
C VAL A 110 -3.08 0.02 -1.06
N THR A 111 -3.27 0.63 0.10
CA THR A 111 -4.44 1.50 0.33
C THR A 111 -4.41 2.75 -0.55
N HIS A 112 -3.22 3.27 -0.83
CA HIS A 112 -2.99 4.47 -1.66
C HIS A 112 -1.92 4.19 -2.70
N THR A 113 -1.93 4.93 -3.81
CA THR A 113 -0.85 4.87 -4.81
C THR A 113 0.51 5.09 -4.11
N PRO A 114 1.52 4.22 -4.36
CA PRO A 114 2.86 4.40 -3.81
C PRO A 114 3.47 5.74 -4.20
N CYS A 115 4.21 6.36 -3.29
CA CYS A 115 5.03 7.52 -3.64
C CYS A 115 6.19 7.12 -4.56
N ILE A 116 6.85 8.11 -5.18
CA ILE A 116 7.94 7.88 -6.13
C ILE A 116 9.10 7.06 -5.52
N HIS A 117 9.38 7.24 -4.24
CA HIS A 117 10.45 6.51 -3.54
C HIS A 117 10.10 5.03 -3.38
N CYS A 118 8.87 4.72 -2.93
CA CYS A 118 8.38 3.35 -2.82
C CYS A 118 8.28 2.67 -4.19
N LEU A 119 7.79 3.39 -5.22
CA LEU A 119 7.68 2.85 -6.56
C LEU A 119 9.03 2.39 -7.11
N LYS A 120 10.10 3.19 -6.97
CA LYS A 120 11.45 2.79 -7.41
C LYS A 120 11.90 1.47 -6.76
N VAL A 121 11.63 1.32 -5.48
CA VAL A 121 11.99 0.09 -4.75
C VAL A 121 11.13 -1.08 -5.25
N LEU A 122 9.82 -0.90 -5.41
CA LEU A 122 8.92 -1.94 -5.93
C LEU A 122 9.32 -2.40 -7.33
N ILE A 123 9.68 -1.49 -8.23
CA ILE A 123 10.21 -1.84 -9.56
C ILE A 123 11.46 -2.72 -9.42
N ASN A 124 12.39 -2.32 -8.54
CA ASN A 124 13.67 -3.02 -8.37
C ASN A 124 13.52 -4.39 -7.68
N THR A 125 12.48 -4.61 -6.88
CA THR A 125 12.16 -5.91 -6.27
C THR A 125 11.54 -6.91 -7.26
N GLY A 126 11.13 -6.45 -8.43
CA GLY A 126 10.49 -7.29 -9.45
C GLY A 126 9.00 -7.53 -9.17
N ILE A 127 8.32 -6.66 -8.46
CA ILE A 127 6.85 -6.68 -8.34
C ILE A 127 6.23 -6.56 -9.74
N ARG A 128 5.21 -7.37 -10.02
CA ARG A 128 4.53 -7.43 -11.32
C ARG A 128 3.42 -6.40 -11.44
N THR A 129 2.55 -6.30 -10.43
CA THR A 129 1.38 -5.43 -10.46
C THR A 129 1.21 -4.73 -9.10
N ILE A 130 0.90 -3.45 -9.15
CA ILE A 130 0.50 -2.65 -8.00
C ILE A 130 -1.01 -2.40 -8.09
N TYR A 131 -1.77 -2.93 -7.16
CA TYR A 131 -3.18 -2.66 -6.98
C TYR A 131 -3.37 -1.61 -5.89
N TYR A 132 -4.11 -0.54 -6.15
CA TYR A 132 -4.32 0.52 -5.16
C TYR A 132 -5.80 0.88 -5.00
N GLY A 133 -6.15 1.33 -3.79
CA GLY A 133 -7.51 1.79 -3.50
C GLY A 133 -7.73 3.24 -3.87
N GLN A 134 -6.93 4.15 -3.30
CA GLN A 134 -7.06 5.59 -3.48
C GLN A 134 -5.87 6.18 -4.24
N PRO A 135 -6.10 7.10 -5.20
CA PRO A 135 -5.01 7.78 -5.88
C PRO A 135 -4.30 8.75 -4.93
N TYR A 136 -2.97 8.78 -5.01
CA TYR A 136 -2.12 9.75 -4.33
C TYR A 136 -0.95 10.12 -5.23
N LYS A 137 -0.81 11.40 -5.58
CA LYS A 137 0.27 11.92 -6.44
C LYS A 137 0.54 11.08 -7.70
N LEU A 138 -0.52 10.60 -8.34
CA LEU A 138 -0.44 9.64 -9.45
C LEU A 138 0.39 10.17 -10.62
N ALA A 139 0.33 11.46 -10.91
CA ALA A 139 1.09 12.08 -12.00
C ALA A 139 2.61 11.87 -11.86
N THR A 140 3.14 11.99 -10.63
CA THR A 140 4.58 11.82 -10.35
C THR A 140 5.07 10.40 -10.62
N VAL A 141 4.23 9.39 -10.40
CA VAL A 141 4.60 7.97 -10.60
C VAL A 141 4.39 7.50 -12.04
N THR A 142 3.48 8.14 -12.78
CA THR A 142 3.11 7.73 -14.14
C THR A 142 4.29 7.79 -15.10
N ASP A 143 5.13 8.81 -15.00
CA ASP A 143 6.32 8.95 -15.87
C ASP A 143 7.29 7.78 -15.68
N LEU A 144 7.56 7.40 -14.45
CA LEU A 144 8.45 6.28 -14.14
C LEU A 144 7.86 4.93 -14.59
N LEU A 145 6.54 4.76 -14.42
CA LEU A 145 5.84 3.54 -14.84
C LEU A 145 5.88 3.33 -16.34
N ARG A 146 5.90 4.41 -17.14
CA ARG A 146 5.98 4.34 -18.61
C ARG A 146 7.18 3.53 -19.11
N TYR A 147 8.29 3.58 -18.39
CA TYR A 147 9.54 2.88 -18.74
C TYR A 147 9.73 1.57 -17.96
N SER A 148 8.80 1.24 -17.07
CA SER A 148 8.85 0.01 -16.26
C SER A 148 7.97 -1.09 -16.86
N ARG A 149 8.15 -2.32 -16.37
CA ARG A 149 7.26 -3.45 -16.68
C ARG A 149 6.15 -3.62 -15.64
N VAL A 150 6.12 -2.77 -14.61
CA VAL A 150 5.15 -2.84 -13.52
C VAL A 150 3.82 -2.27 -14.00
N ARG A 151 2.75 -3.01 -13.79
CA ARG A 151 1.38 -2.52 -14.03
C ARG A 151 0.86 -1.85 -12.78
N ILE A 152 0.03 -0.83 -12.96
CA ILE A 152 -0.70 -0.19 -11.86
C ILE A 152 -2.20 -0.24 -12.15
N VAL A 153 -2.99 -0.67 -11.18
CA VAL A 153 -4.42 -0.92 -11.33
C VAL A 153 -5.16 -0.34 -10.12
N GLN A 154 -6.14 0.51 -10.38
CA GLN A 154 -7.05 0.95 -9.33
C GLN A 154 -8.11 -0.12 -9.08
N VAL A 155 -8.31 -0.48 -7.81
CA VAL A 155 -9.39 -1.36 -7.40
C VAL A 155 -10.57 -0.47 -6.96
N PRO A 156 -11.71 -0.52 -7.66
CA PRO A 156 -12.85 0.33 -7.33
C PRO A 156 -13.40 -0.01 -5.93
N PRO A 157 -14.08 0.93 -5.25
CA PRO A 157 -14.78 0.66 -4.01
C PRO A 157 -15.80 -0.47 -4.16
N GLU A 158 -16.09 -1.19 -3.08
CA GLU A 158 -17.17 -2.19 -3.08
C GLU A 158 -18.50 -1.55 -3.49
N GLY A 159 -19.19 -2.17 -4.45
CA GLY A 159 -20.48 -1.68 -4.95
C GLY A 159 -20.38 -0.63 -6.06
N ALA A 160 -19.20 -0.24 -6.50
CA ALA A 160 -19.06 0.59 -7.70
C ALA A 160 -19.54 -0.21 -8.93
N PRO A 161 -20.29 0.41 -9.85
CA PRO A 161 -20.65 -0.25 -11.11
C PRO A 161 -19.38 -0.57 -11.92
N PRO A 162 -19.41 -1.64 -12.72
CA PRO A 162 -18.30 -2.05 -13.56
C PRO A 162 -17.95 -1.01 -14.62
#